data_b12ed4f04b68890d977a68be16f8d714
#
_entry.id   b12ed4f04b68890d977a68be16f8d714
#
_cell.length_a   1.000
_cell.length_b   1.000
_cell.length_c   1.000
_cell.angle_alpha   90.00
_cell.angle_beta   90.00
_cell.angle_gamma   90.00
#
_symmetry.space_group_name_H-M   'P 1'
#
loop_
_entity.id
_entity.type
_entity.pdbx_description
1 polymer ?
#
loop_
_entity_poly.entity_id
_entity_poly.type
_entity_poly.pdbx_seq_one_letter_code
_entity_poly.pdbx_strand_id
1 'polypeptide(L)' 'MKEKVIEIFTDVTGSDELQEDLDLNLFEAGLLDSLAIIEVLLQIEERLGIKLQPTDLEREDMATVNNLTAFLENWN' A
#
# COMPACT_ATOMS: atom_id res chain seq x y z
N MET A 1 12.60 -0.70 1.43
CA MET A 1 11.30 -0.22 0.92
C MET A 1 10.14 -1.12 1.35
N LYS A 2 10.25 -2.42 1.15
CA LYS A 2 9.16 -3.35 1.47
C LYS A 2 8.70 -3.26 2.93
N GLU A 3 9.64 -3.15 3.85
CA GLU A 3 9.32 -3.07 5.28
C GLU A 3 8.46 -1.85 5.59
N LYS A 4 8.73 -0.72 4.94
CA LYS A 4 7.93 0.48 5.14
C LYS A 4 6.54 0.34 4.54
N VAL A 5 6.42 -0.35 3.41
CA VAL A 5 5.13 -0.64 2.80
C VAL A 5 4.30 -1.53 3.74
N ILE A 6 4.93 -2.54 4.33
CA ILE A 6 4.26 -3.41 5.30
C ILE A 6 3.75 -2.58 6.49
N GLU A 7 4.57 -1.69 7.03
CA GLU A 7 4.17 -0.84 8.14
C GLU A 7 2.99 0.05 7.78
N ILE A 8 3.02 0.65 6.60
CA ILE A 8 1.94 1.52 6.14
C ILE A 8 0.63 0.74 6.04
N PHE A 9 0.66 -0.40 5.36
CA PHE A 9 -0.55 -1.21 5.22
C PHE A 9 -1.06 -1.73 6.56
N THR A 10 -0.14 -2.15 7.45
CA THR A 10 -0.54 -2.62 8.77
C THR A 10 -1.24 -1.51 9.56
N ASP A 11 -0.71 -0.30 9.51
CA ASP A 11 -1.31 0.85 10.20
C ASP A 11 -2.67 1.21 9.63
N VAL A 12 -2.81 1.19 8.31
CA VAL A 12 -4.06 1.60 7.66
C VAL A 12 -5.15 0.54 7.82
N THR A 13 -4.80 -0.72 7.65
CA THR A 13 -5.78 -1.81 7.69
C THR A 13 -6.06 -2.32 9.10
N GLY A 14 -5.13 -2.09 10.03
CA GLY A 14 -5.25 -2.64 11.37
C GLY A 14 -5.06 -4.15 11.43
N SER A 15 -4.52 -4.77 10.37
CA SER A 15 -4.34 -6.21 10.28
C SER A 15 -2.89 -6.54 9.98
N ASP A 16 -2.39 -7.61 10.58
CA ASP A 16 -1.03 -8.09 10.30
C ASP A 16 -1.00 -9.35 9.44
N GLU A 17 -2.14 -9.77 8.89
CA GLU A 17 -2.21 -10.91 7.97
C GLU A 17 -1.29 -10.72 6.77
N LEU A 18 -1.20 -9.47 6.28
CA LEU A 18 -0.38 -9.16 5.12
C LEU A 18 1.11 -9.37 5.36
N GLN A 19 1.54 -9.43 6.64
CA GLN A 19 2.94 -9.70 6.96
C GLN A 19 3.31 -11.16 6.71
N GLU A 20 2.34 -12.06 6.77
CA GLU A 20 2.54 -13.48 6.55
C GLU A 20 2.38 -13.86 5.07
N ASP A 21 1.68 -13.02 4.29
CA ASP A 21 1.46 -13.27 2.87
C ASP A 21 1.55 -11.95 2.13
N LEU A 22 2.70 -11.69 1.53
CA LEU A 22 2.96 -10.43 0.85
C LEU A 22 2.25 -10.33 -0.50
N ASP A 23 1.68 -11.42 -0.99
CA ASP A 23 0.88 -11.44 -2.20
C ASP A 23 -0.63 -11.48 -1.91
N LEU A 24 -1.01 -11.36 -0.63
CA LEU A 24 -2.41 -11.28 -0.26
C LEU A 24 -3.06 -10.10 -0.94
N ASN A 25 -4.15 -10.34 -1.65
CA ASN A 25 -4.91 -9.27 -2.29
C ASN A 25 -5.76 -8.58 -1.23
N LEU A 26 -5.37 -7.35 -0.91
CA LEU A 26 -5.96 -6.61 0.20
C LEU A 26 -7.40 -6.17 -0.07
N PHE A 27 -7.75 -5.96 -1.35
CA PHE A 27 -9.13 -5.66 -1.72
C PHE A 27 -10.03 -6.87 -1.56
N GLU A 28 -9.56 -8.03 -2.01
CA GLU A 28 -10.33 -9.26 -1.90
C GLU A 28 -10.46 -9.72 -0.44
N ALA A 29 -9.45 -9.43 0.37
CA ALA A 29 -9.50 -9.75 1.79
C ALA A 29 -10.37 -8.78 2.59
N GLY A 30 -10.88 -7.73 1.94
CA GLY A 30 -11.71 -6.74 2.62
C GLY A 30 -10.94 -5.77 3.49
N LEU A 31 -9.62 -5.67 3.30
CA LEU A 31 -8.76 -4.81 4.11
C LEU A 31 -8.57 -3.43 3.52
N LEU A 32 -8.79 -3.24 2.23
CA LEU A 32 -8.68 -1.94 1.58
C LEU A 32 -10.01 -1.51 0.96
N ASP A 33 -10.31 -0.23 1.12
CA ASP A 33 -11.43 0.44 0.45
C ASP A 33 -10.95 1.83 -0.01
N SER A 34 -11.87 2.63 -0.53
CA SER A 34 -11.53 3.95 -1.07
C SER A 34 -10.89 4.86 -0.05
N LEU A 35 -11.37 4.82 1.20
CA LEU A 35 -10.79 5.66 2.26
C LEU A 35 -9.42 5.16 2.67
N ALA A 36 -9.26 3.84 2.76
CA ALA A 36 -7.97 3.25 3.11
C ALA A 36 -6.91 3.59 2.07
N ILE A 37 -7.27 3.60 0.79
CA ILE A 37 -6.35 3.99 -0.27
C ILE A 37 -5.81 5.40 -0.04
N ILE A 38 -6.70 6.34 0.28
CA ILE A 38 -6.29 7.73 0.55
C ILE A 38 -5.32 7.78 1.73
N GLU A 39 -5.60 7.03 2.79
CA GLU A 39 -4.72 6.99 3.96
C GLU A 39 -3.36 6.40 3.62
N VAL A 40 -3.33 5.35 2.79
CA VAL A 40 -2.05 4.77 2.34
C VAL A 40 -1.23 5.81 1.59
N LEU A 41 -1.85 6.55 0.67
CA LEU A 41 -1.14 7.57 -0.10
C LEU A 41 -0.59 8.68 0.79
N LEU A 42 -1.35 9.10 1.81
CA LEU A 42 -0.89 10.10 2.76
C LEU A 42 0.31 9.60 3.56
N GLN A 43 0.28 8.35 4.00
CA GLN A 43 1.40 7.79 4.75
C GLN A 43 2.64 7.60 3.88
N ILE A 44 2.46 7.25 2.61
CA ILE A 44 3.58 7.17 1.68
C ILE A 44 4.27 8.53 1.58
N GLU A 45 3.49 9.60 1.47
CA GLU A 45 4.06 10.94 1.41
C GLU A 45 4.80 11.28 2.71
N GLU A 46 4.18 11.01 3.86
CA GLU A 46 4.76 11.35 5.15
C GLU A 46 6.01 10.54 5.48
N ARG A 47 5.99 9.24 5.20
CA ARG A 47 7.07 8.34 5.60
C ARG A 47 8.17 8.20 4.56
N LEU A 48 7.83 8.28 3.29
CA LEU A 48 8.77 8.04 2.19
C LEU A 48 9.10 9.29 1.40
N GLY A 49 8.36 10.38 1.63
CA GLY A 49 8.56 11.61 0.89
C GLY A 49 8.12 11.53 -0.57
N ILE A 50 7.33 10.52 -0.92
CA ILE A 50 6.84 10.33 -2.28
C ILE A 50 5.41 10.82 -2.37
N LYS A 51 5.18 11.86 -3.15
CA LYS A 51 3.85 12.44 -3.30
C LYS A 51 3.13 11.80 -4.48
N LEU A 52 2.10 11.04 -4.17
CA LEU A 52 1.30 10.33 -5.16
C LEU A 52 -0.15 10.79 -5.12
N GLN A 53 -0.78 10.80 -6.29
CA GLN A 53 -2.21 11.04 -6.39
C GLN A 53 -2.91 9.72 -6.73
N PRO A 54 -4.20 9.58 -6.40
CA PRO A 54 -4.92 8.34 -6.70
C PRO A 54 -4.86 7.94 -8.19
N THR A 55 -4.72 8.93 -9.09
CA THR A 55 -4.63 8.68 -10.51
C THR A 55 -3.26 8.20 -10.98
N ASP A 56 -2.24 8.28 -10.11
CA ASP A 56 -0.90 7.81 -10.45
C ASP A 56 -0.78 6.29 -10.39
N LEU A 57 -1.71 5.63 -9.69
CA LEU A 57 -1.70 4.19 -9.49
C LEU A 57 -2.94 3.55 -10.06
N GLU A 58 -2.83 2.28 -10.40
CA GLU A 58 -3.97 1.46 -10.71
C GLU A 58 -4.32 0.62 -9.48
N ARG A 59 -5.53 0.06 -9.46
CA ARG A 59 -5.98 -0.77 -8.35
C ARG A 59 -5.01 -1.92 -8.07
N GLU A 60 -4.46 -2.52 -9.12
CA GLU A 60 -3.50 -3.62 -8.99
C GLU A 60 -2.23 -3.20 -8.24
N ASP A 61 -1.79 -1.96 -8.45
CA ASP A 61 -0.57 -1.47 -7.80
C ASP A 61 -0.72 -1.39 -6.28
N MET A 62 -1.94 -1.25 -5.81
CA MET A 62 -2.25 -1.14 -4.38
C MET A 62 -2.73 -2.46 -3.79
N ALA A 63 -2.94 -3.48 -4.62
CA ALA A 63 -3.63 -4.69 -4.18
C ALA A 63 -2.82 -5.55 -3.22
N THR A 64 -1.50 -5.55 -3.35
CA THR A 64 -0.63 -6.38 -2.52
C THR A 64 0.59 -5.59 -2.05
N VAL A 65 1.23 -6.08 -0.98
CA VAL A 65 2.49 -5.49 -0.51
C VAL A 65 3.54 -5.53 -1.63
N ASN A 66 3.66 -6.68 -2.30
CA ASN A 66 4.67 -6.83 -3.35
C ASN A 66 4.43 -5.87 -4.52
N ASN A 67 3.18 -5.71 -4.93
CA ASN A 67 2.86 -4.82 -6.06
C ASN A 67 3.15 -3.36 -5.72
N LEU A 68 2.74 -2.91 -4.54
CA LEU A 68 3.00 -1.52 -4.16
C LEU A 68 4.50 -1.27 -3.99
N THR A 69 5.22 -2.23 -3.41
CA THR A 69 6.67 -2.11 -3.26
C THR A 69 7.34 -1.94 -4.63
N ALA A 70 6.97 -2.78 -5.60
CA ALA A 70 7.52 -2.69 -6.95
C ALA A 70 7.20 -1.36 -7.62
N PHE A 71 5.96 -0.88 -7.44
CA PHE A 71 5.55 0.41 -7.98
C PHE A 71 6.43 1.54 -7.43
N LEU A 72 6.61 1.57 -6.11
CA LEU A 72 7.38 2.63 -5.46
C LEU A 72 8.86 2.57 -5.81
N GLU A 73 9.42 1.37 -5.95
CA GLU A 73 10.83 1.22 -6.32
C GLU A 73 11.11 1.70 -7.74
N ASN A 74 10.11 1.69 -8.60
CA ASN A 74 10.24 2.16 -9.98
C ASN A 74 9.71 3.58 -10.18
N TRP A 75 9.24 4.21 -9.12
CA TRP A 75 8.71 5.57 -9.19
C TRP A 75 9.85 6.59 -9.17
N ASN A 76 9.80 7.54 -10.09
CA ASN A 76 10.80 8.62 -10.18
C ASN A 76 10.13 9.98 -10.03
#